data_fa431dac30df1535336d11d8cbffb9c4
#
_entry.id   fa431dac30df1535336d11d8cbffb9c4
#
_cell.length_a   1.000
_cell.length_b   1.000
_cell.length_c   1.000
_cell.angle_alpha   90.00
_cell.angle_beta   90.00
_cell.angle_gamma   90.00
#
_symmetry.space_group_name_H-M   'P 1'
#
loop_
_entity.id
_entity.type
_entity.pdbx_description
1 polymer ?
#
loop_
_entity_poly.entity_id
_entity_poly.type
_entity_poly.pdbx_seq_one_letter_code
_entity_poly.pdbx_strand_id
1 'polypeptide(L)'
;MNELDSYLNDHLAGSVAALELIAYCAHLYDGKPLGAFFTEMKAQIGADQDMLRRLMRRLGIEQSKVRQAAAWAGEKLGRALFTIASSEPDSLGLLLVLEGLIMGVAGKRLLWRALSAANLPKLEQFNFEELQRRA
;
A
#
# COMPACT_ATOMS: atom_id res chain seq x y z
N MET A 1 12.46 -19.58 -2.04
CA MET A 1 11.86 -18.38 -1.43
C MET A 1 11.51 -18.71 0.01
N ASN A 2 11.94 -17.93 0.96
CA ASN A 2 11.58 -18.12 2.36
C ASN A 2 10.30 -17.37 2.74
N GLU A 3 9.82 -17.56 3.94
CA GLU A 3 8.58 -16.95 4.42
C GLU A 3 8.67 -15.41 4.47
N LEU A 4 9.84 -14.88 4.81
CA LEU A 4 10.07 -13.44 4.83
C LEU A 4 9.96 -12.84 3.43
N ASP A 5 10.54 -13.51 2.43
CA ASP A 5 10.45 -13.06 1.03
C ASP A 5 9.00 -12.97 0.58
N SER A 6 8.20 -14.01 0.85
CA SER A 6 6.77 -14.01 0.54
C SER A 6 6.04 -12.88 1.26
N TYR A 7 6.28 -12.73 2.55
CA TYR A 7 5.63 -11.73 3.38
C TYR A 7 5.88 -10.31 2.86
N LEU A 8 7.14 -9.98 2.54
CA LEU A 8 7.49 -8.66 2.04
C LEU A 8 6.96 -8.41 0.62
N ASN A 9 6.98 -9.45 -0.22
CA ASN A 9 6.42 -9.35 -1.58
C ASN A 9 4.91 -9.14 -1.55
N ASP A 10 4.20 -9.78 -0.63
CA ASP A 10 2.76 -9.60 -0.47
C ASP A 10 2.43 -8.15 -0.04
N HIS A 11 3.19 -7.60 0.89
CA HIS A 11 3.04 -6.20 1.29
C HIS A 11 3.34 -5.23 0.15
N LEU A 12 4.38 -5.50 -0.62
CA LEU A 12 4.72 -4.67 -1.78
C LEU A 12 3.61 -4.72 -2.84
N ALA A 13 3.09 -5.90 -3.14
CA ALA A 13 1.99 -6.06 -4.09
C ALA A 13 0.73 -5.32 -3.63
N GLY A 14 0.41 -5.43 -2.33
CA GLY A 14 -0.70 -4.69 -1.74
C GLY A 14 -0.54 -3.18 -1.87
N SER A 15 0.68 -2.67 -1.71
CA SER A 15 0.95 -1.24 -1.85
C SER A 15 0.79 -0.77 -3.30
N VAL A 16 1.17 -1.59 -4.29
CA VAL A 16 0.97 -1.28 -5.71
C VAL A 16 -0.52 -1.15 -6.01
N ALA A 17 -1.33 -2.11 -5.55
CA ALA A 17 -2.77 -2.07 -5.73
C ALA A 17 -3.41 -0.86 -5.04
N ALA A 18 -2.98 -0.56 -3.82
CA ALA A 18 -3.48 0.60 -3.06
C ALA A 18 -3.18 1.91 -3.78
N LEU A 19 -1.96 2.07 -4.32
CA LEU A 19 -1.59 3.29 -5.03
C LEU A 19 -2.40 3.49 -6.32
N GLU A 20 -2.72 2.42 -7.03
CA GLU A 20 -3.59 2.50 -8.22
C GLU A 20 -5.00 2.95 -7.84
N LEU A 21 -5.55 2.39 -6.77
CA LEU A 21 -6.87 2.77 -6.26
C LEU A 21 -6.90 4.23 -5.83
N ILE A 22 -5.89 4.66 -5.08
CA ILE A 22 -5.79 6.03 -4.58
C ILE A 22 -5.65 7.02 -5.75
N ALA A 23 -4.84 6.69 -6.76
CA ALA A 23 -4.69 7.52 -7.95
C ALA A 23 -6.02 7.71 -8.68
N TYR A 24 -6.80 6.65 -8.81
CA TYR A 24 -8.14 6.72 -9.40
C TYR A 24 -9.06 7.64 -8.58
N CYS A 25 -9.08 7.48 -7.26
CA CYS A 25 -9.91 8.32 -6.39
C CYS A 25 -9.46 9.79 -6.41
N ALA A 26 -8.15 10.04 -6.44
CA ALA A 26 -7.62 11.41 -6.54
C ALA A 26 -8.09 12.08 -7.85
N HIS A 27 -8.13 11.33 -8.95
CA HIS A 27 -8.62 11.84 -10.21
C HIS A 27 -10.13 12.07 -10.18
N LEU A 28 -10.90 11.13 -9.63
CA LEU A 28 -12.36 11.21 -9.54
C LEU A 28 -12.82 12.44 -8.73
N TYR A 29 -12.10 12.77 -7.69
CA TYR A 29 -12.41 13.90 -6.78
C TYR A 29 -11.51 15.12 -7.02
N ASP A 30 -10.91 15.23 -8.21
CA ASP A 30 -10.04 16.36 -8.54
C ASP A 30 -10.75 17.69 -8.33
N GLY A 31 -10.02 18.66 -7.77
CA GLY A 31 -10.55 19.98 -7.44
C GLY A 31 -11.40 20.04 -6.17
N LYS A 32 -11.60 18.90 -5.49
CA LYS A 32 -12.38 18.80 -4.25
C LYS A 32 -11.46 18.50 -3.06
N PRO A 33 -11.88 18.81 -1.82
CA PRO A 33 -11.09 18.51 -0.62
C PRO A 33 -10.70 17.03 -0.51
N LEU A 34 -11.61 16.13 -0.88
CA LEU A 34 -11.34 14.70 -0.86
C LEU A 34 -10.25 14.30 -1.88
N GLY A 35 -10.20 14.96 -3.04
CA GLY A 35 -9.14 14.76 -4.03
C GLY A 35 -7.77 15.15 -3.47
N ALA A 36 -7.69 16.27 -2.75
CA ALA A 36 -6.47 16.71 -2.08
C ALA A 36 -6.02 15.69 -1.02
N PHE A 37 -6.96 15.13 -0.27
CA PHE A 37 -6.71 14.08 0.72
C PHE A 37 -6.09 12.84 0.06
N PHE A 38 -6.67 12.36 -1.04
CA PHE A 38 -6.15 11.20 -1.75
C PHE A 38 -4.77 11.48 -2.38
N THR A 39 -4.53 12.68 -2.87
CA THR A 39 -3.23 13.07 -3.42
C THR A 39 -2.15 13.04 -2.35
N GLU A 40 -2.44 13.54 -1.16
CA GLU A 40 -1.52 13.50 -0.04
C GLU A 40 -1.27 12.06 0.42
N MET A 41 -2.32 11.25 0.55
CA MET A 41 -2.21 9.84 0.90
C MET A 41 -1.35 9.07 -0.10
N LYS A 42 -1.50 9.35 -1.40
CA LYS A 42 -0.68 8.76 -2.45
C LYS A 42 0.80 9.06 -2.23
N ALA A 43 1.14 10.30 -1.90
CA ALA A 43 2.53 10.69 -1.65
C ALA A 43 3.11 9.94 -0.44
N GLN A 44 2.35 9.84 0.64
CA GLN A 44 2.79 9.17 1.87
C GLN A 44 2.96 7.67 1.67
N ILE A 45 2.00 7.00 1.05
CA ILE A 45 2.07 5.56 0.78
C ILE A 45 3.15 5.26 -0.24
N GLY A 46 3.35 6.13 -1.23
CA GLY A 46 4.44 6.01 -2.19
C GLY A 46 5.81 6.07 -1.53
N ALA A 47 5.99 6.98 -0.58
CA ALA A 47 7.22 7.09 0.20
C ALA A 47 7.49 5.82 1.02
N ASP A 48 6.47 5.26 1.63
CA ASP A 48 6.59 4.02 2.39
C ASP A 48 6.86 2.81 1.48
N GLN A 49 6.27 2.78 0.28
CA GLN A 49 6.59 1.76 -0.72
C GLN A 49 8.06 1.82 -1.15
N ASP A 50 8.58 3.03 -1.38
CA ASP A 50 9.99 3.22 -1.72
C ASP A 50 10.91 2.72 -0.60
N MET A 51 10.52 2.96 0.65
CA MET A 51 11.24 2.46 1.81
C MET A 51 11.24 0.93 1.84
N LEU A 52 10.08 0.30 1.59
CA LEU A 52 9.97 -1.15 1.53
C LEU A 52 10.86 -1.73 0.41
N ARG A 53 10.86 -1.12 -0.77
CA ARG A 53 11.72 -1.55 -1.88
C ARG A 53 13.20 -1.44 -1.53
N ARG A 54 13.62 -0.37 -0.86
CA ARG A 54 15.00 -0.19 -0.39
C ARG A 54 15.39 -1.28 0.61
N LEU A 55 14.50 -1.56 1.55
CA LEU A 55 14.69 -2.60 2.55
C LEU A 55 14.82 -3.98 1.91
N MET A 56 13.96 -4.30 0.95
CA MET A 56 14.02 -5.57 0.21
C MET A 56 15.34 -5.70 -0.56
N ARG A 57 15.80 -4.63 -1.21
CA ARG A 57 17.11 -4.64 -1.87
C ARG A 57 18.22 -4.88 -0.87
N ARG A 58 18.15 -4.27 0.30
CA ARG A 58 19.16 -4.46 1.35
C ARG A 58 19.21 -5.91 1.83
N LEU A 59 18.09 -6.59 1.85
CA LEU A 59 17.99 -8.01 2.22
C LEU A 59 18.29 -8.97 1.06
N GLY A 60 18.49 -8.46 -0.15
CA GLY A 60 18.72 -9.28 -1.34
C GLY A 60 17.46 -10.02 -1.81
N ILE A 61 16.28 -9.50 -1.48
CA ILE A 61 15.00 -10.12 -1.84
C ILE A 61 14.57 -9.63 -3.22
N GLU A 62 14.30 -10.57 -4.13
CA GLU A 62 13.81 -10.26 -5.45
C GLU A 62 12.36 -9.81 -5.43
N GLN A 63 12.06 -8.82 -6.27
CA GLN A 63 10.73 -8.24 -6.40
C GLN A 63 9.97 -8.77 -7.64
N SER A 64 10.46 -9.84 -8.24
CA SER A 64 9.91 -10.40 -9.49
C SER A 64 8.48 -10.92 -9.35
N LYS A 65 8.13 -11.46 -8.20
CA LYS A 65 6.79 -11.99 -7.93
C LYS A 65 5.74 -10.91 -7.69
N VAL A 66 6.18 -9.70 -7.41
CA VAL A 66 5.28 -8.55 -7.19
C VAL A 66 4.44 -8.27 -8.43
N ARG A 67 5.00 -8.43 -9.62
CA ARG A 67 4.28 -8.18 -10.87
C ARG A 67 3.07 -9.10 -11.02
N GLN A 68 3.21 -10.40 -10.72
CA GLN A 68 2.10 -11.35 -10.80
C GLN A 68 1.04 -11.06 -9.73
N ALA A 69 1.47 -10.81 -8.50
CA ALA A 69 0.57 -10.49 -7.40
C ALA A 69 -0.14 -9.16 -7.64
N ALA A 70 0.56 -8.16 -8.17
CA ALA A 70 -0.02 -6.87 -8.52
C ALA A 70 -1.04 -6.99 -9.65
N ALA A 71 -0.77 -7.84 -10.67
CA ALA A 71 -1.71 -8.09 -11.75
C ALA A 71 -2.99 -8.77 -11.25
N TRP A 72 -2.85 -9.75 -10.36
CA TRP A 72 -3.99 -10.42 -9.75
C TRP A 72 -4.82 -9.47 -8.87
N ALA A 73 -4.13 -8.69 -8.03
CA ALA A 73 -4.79 -7.67 -7.21
C ALA A 73 -5.44 -6.59 -8.07
N GLY A 74 -4.80 -6.20 -9.17
CA GLY A 74 -5.33 -5.24 -10.13
C GLY A 74 -6.61 -5.72 -10.81
N GLU A 75 -6.70 -7.01 -11.14
CA GLU A 75 -7.93 -7.58 -11.70
C GLU A 75 -9.09 -7.48 -10.71
N LYS A 76 -8.87 -7.90 -9.46
CA LYS A 76 -9.90 -7.80 -8.41
C LYS A 76 -10.24 -6.36 -8.09
N LEU A 77 -9.23 -5.50 -8.05
CA LEU A 77 -9.41 -4.08 -7.83
C LEU A 77 -10.18 -3.43 -8.97
N GLY A 78 -9.94 -3.86 -10.20
CA GLY A 78 -10.66 -3.38 -11.37
C GLY A 78 -12.18 -3.60 -11.25
N ARG A 79 -12.59 -4.73 -10.71
CA ARG A 79 -14.02 -5.00 -10.43
C ARG A 79 -14.56 -4.05 -9.37
N ALA A 80 -13.80 -3.82 -8.29
CA ALA A 80 -14.19 -2.87 -7.25
C ALA A 80 -14.26 -1.45 -7.79
N LEU A 81 -13.31 -1.03 -8.62
CA LEU A 81 -13.29 0.27 -9.26
C LEU A 81 -14.48 0.45 -10.22
N PHE A 82 -14.83 -0.58 -10.97
CA PHE A 82 -16.00 -0.55 -11.84
C PHE A 82 -17.28 -0.34 -11.04
N THR A 83 -17.40 -1.05 -9.90
CA THR A 83 -18.55 -0.90 -9.00
C THR A 83 -18.61 0.53 -8.44
N ILE A 84 -17.48 1.09 -8.05
CA ILE A 84 -17.37 2.48 -7.55
C ILE A 84 -17.73 3.47 -8.64
N ALA A 85 -17.19 3.28 -9.86
CA ALA A 85 -17.45 4.18 -10.99
C ALA A 85 -18.92 4.18 -11.43
N SER A 86 -19.63 3.06 -11.23
CA SER A 86 -21.06 2.95 -11.52
C SER A 86 -21.95 3.40 -10.36
N SER A 87 -21.37 3.73 -9.21
CA SER A 87 -22.07 4.25 -8.05
C SER A 87 -22.10 5.78 -8.06
N GLU A 88 -23.09 6.36 -7.39
CA GLU A 88 -23.13 7.81 -7.22
C GLU A 88 -21.99 8.26 -6.31
N PRO A 89 -21.44 9.50 -6.53
CA PRO A 89 -20.47 10.09 -5.62
C PRO A 89 -21.00 10.09 -4.18
N ASP A 90 -20.10 9.88 -3.22
CA ASP A 90 -20.39 9.83 -1.79
C ASP A 90 -21.30 8.67 -1.36
N SER A 91 -21.31 7.62 -2.18
CA SER A 91 -22.09 6.41 -1.94
C SER A 91 -21.32 5.38 -1.12
N LEU A 92 -21.96 4.22 -0.90
CA LEU A 92 -21.37 3.06 -0.22
C LEU A 92 -20.02 2.65 -0.83
N GLY A 93 -19.82 2.82 -2.15
CA GLY A 93 -18.56 2.52 -2.83
C GLY A 93 -17.38 3.29 -2.24
N LEU A 94 -17.54 4.58 -1.99
CA LEU A 94 -16.50 5.39 -1.37
C LEU A 94 -16.17 4.90 0.05
N LEU A 95 -17.19 4.57 0.84
CA LEU A 95 -16.99 4.04 2.18
C LEU A 95 -16.18 2.75 2.16
N LEU A 96 -16.48 1.83 1.24
CA LEU A 96 -15.74 0.57 1.09
C LEU A 96 -14.27 0.80 0.70
N VAL A 97 -14.00 1.78 -0.17
CA VAL A 97 -12.63 2.17 -0.51
C VAL A 97 -11.88 2.66 0.73
N LEU A 98 -12.49 3.57 1.48
CA LEU A 98 -11.87 4.14 2.68
C LEU A 98 -11.62 3.06 3.74
N GLU A 99 -12.54 2.15 3.95
CA GLU A 99 -12.35 1.02 4.87
C GLU A 99 -11.21 0.12 4.42
N GLY A 100 -11.14 -0.20 3.12
CA GLY A 100 -10.04 -0.99 2.56
C GLY A 100 -8.68 -0.31 2.73
N LEU A 101 -8.61 0.99 2.53
CA LEU A 101 -7.38 1.77 2.74
C LEU A 101 -6.98 1.81 4.22
N ILE A 102 -7.93 1.94 5.13
CA ILE A 102 -7.67 1.87 6.57
C ILE A 102 -7.07 0.52 6.94
N MET A 103 -7.63 -0.57 6.42
CA MET A 103 -7.10 -1.92 6.65
C MET A 103 -5.67 -2.06 6.09
N GLY A 104 -5.41 -1.51 4.91
CA GLY A 104 -4.08 -1.52 4.29
C GLY A 104 -3.06 -0.74 5.10
N VAL A 105 -3.42 0.42 5.62
CA VAL A 105 -2.56 1.24 6.49
C VAL A 105 -2.28 0.53 7.80
N ALA A 106 -3.29 -0.10 8.40
CA ALA A 106 -3.11 -0.91 9.60
C ALA A 106 -2.15 -2.07 9.35
N GLY A 107 -2.27 -2.74 8.20
CA GLY A 107 -1.37 -3.81 7.78
C GLY A 107 0.07 -3.33 7.63
N LYS A 108 0.27 -2.16 7.04
CA LYS A 108 1.59 -1.54 6.89
C LYS A 108 2.21 -1.21 8.26
N ARG A 109 1.42 -0.72 9.19
CA ARG A 109 1.89 -0.46 10.56
C ARG A 109 2.36 -1.75 11.21
N LEU A 110 1.62 -2.84 11.04
CA LEU A 110 2.01 -4.16 11.53
C LEU A 110 3.29 -4.68 10.87
N LEU A 111 3.48 -4.41 9.58
CA LEU A 111 4.72 -4.73 8.87
C LEU A 111 5.93 -4.08 9.55
N TRP A 112 5.87 -2.76 9.77
CA TRP A 112 6.98 -2.05 10.41
C TRP A 112 7.23 -2.54 11.84
N ARG A 113 6.17 -2.86 12.57
CA ARG A 113 6.28 -3.41 13.91
C ARG A 113 6.93 -4.79 13.89
N ALA A 114 6.55 -5.65 12.96
CA ALA A 114 7.12 -6.99 12.82
C ALA A 114 8.61 -6.92 12.48
N LEU A 115 9.00 -6.04 11.56
CA LEU A 115 10.40 -5.85 11.17
C LEU A 115 11.23 -5.28 12.32
N SER A 116 10.67 -4.38 13.11
CA SER A 116 11.33 -3.86 14.32
C SER A 116 11.58 -4.99 15.31
N ALA A 117 10.58 -5.83 15.56
CA ALA A 117 10.69 -6.95 16.50
C ALA A 117 11.67 -8.03 16.03
N ALA A 118 11.77 -8.24 14.72
CA ALA A 118 12.69 -9.22 14.13
C ALA A 118 14.16 -8.84 14.33
N ASN A 119 14.45 -7.56 14.50
CA ASN A 119 15.78 -7.03 14.81
C ASN A 119 16.88 -7.58 13.86
N LEU A 120 16.63 -7.47 12.56
CA LEU A 120 17.54 -7.98 11.53
C LEU A 120 18.78 -7.06 11.41
N PRO A 121 20.02 -7.60 11.50
CA PRO A 121 21.24 -6.77 11.47
C PRO A 121 21.37 -5.92 10.21
N LYS A 122 20.93 -6.41 9.06
CA LYS A 122 21.00 -5.67 7.79
C LYS A 122 20.06 -4.47 7.72
N LEU A 123 19.11 -4.35 8.67
CA LEU A 123 18.09 -3.31 8.68
C LEU A 123 18.27 -2.29 9.82
N GLU A 124 19.41 -2.27 10.47
CA GLU A 124 19.69 -1.36 11.60
C GLU A 124 19.54 0.12 11.23
N GLN A 125 19.83 0.49 9.98
CA GLN A 125 19.70 1.88 9.53
C GLN A 125 18.26 2.35 9.33
N PHE A 126 17.28 1.45 9.35
CA PHE A 126 15.87 1.80 9.17
C PHE A 126 15.24 2.15 10.51
N ASN A 127 14.53 3.28 10.56
CA ASN A 127 13.83 3.73 11.76
C ASN A 127 12.38 3.25 11.72
N PHE A 128 12.14 2.03 12.20
CA PHE A 128 10.82 1.41 12.18
C PHE A 128 9.82 2.07 13.13
N GLU A 129 10.28 2.69 14.20
CA GLU A 129 9.41 3.44 15.11
C GLU A 129 8.80 4.64 14.40
N GLU A 130 9.61 5.36 13.62
CA GLU A 130 9.14 6.48 12.81
C GLU A 130 8.17 6.02 11.73
N LEU A 131 8.47 4.90 11.05
CA LEU A 131 7.60 4.34 10.02
C LEU A 131 6.25 3.91 10.60
N GLN A 132 6.23 3.31 11.79
CA GLN A 132 4.99 2.96 12.49
C GLN A 132 4.16 4.21 12.82
N ARG A 133 4.82 5.25 13.29
CA ARG A 133 4.14 6.49 13.70
C ARG A 133 3.51 7.22 12.52
N ARG A 134 4.15 7.17 11.34
CA ARG A 134 3.63 7.77 10.11
C ARG A 134 2.48 6.98 9.48
N ALA A 135 2.40 5.70 9.79
CA ALA A 135 1.40 4.81 9.18
C ALA A 135 -0.01 5.03 9.70
#